data_774d7a89708db9662703276052598f92
#
_entry.id   774d7a89708db9662703276052598f92
#
_cell.length_a   1.000
_cell.length_b   1.000
_cell.length_c   1.000
_cell.angle_alpha   90.00
_cell.angle_beta   90.00
_cell.angle_gamma   90.00
#
_symmetry.space_group_name_H-M   'P 1'
#
loop_
_entity.id
_entity.type
_entity.pdbx_description
1 polymer ?
#
loop_
_entity_poly.entity_id
_entity_poly.type
_entity_poly.pdbx_seq_one_letter_code
_entity_poly.pdbx_strand_id
1 'polypeptide(L)'
;IFNTARQNEELIRMNILKVENQEVGRQLRELKKSEQRIRKLEHDYKNHCLNMNELLKREHYQEVEHYLEKITDYYLVSEKIYIETQNSILDAVLNVKIFQAREKQMDMVCYVVGDLSEIDGMEMGSILFNLLDNAIEATRQNKKVEKKIICNINKEEGATEIFIKNSIDQSVLWKNSDLRTSKANKTLHGIGQQIVRSLVDKMEGMIDFYEEDKMFCVHIYLPE
;
A
#
# COMPACT_ATOMS: atom_id res chain seq x y z
N ILE A 1 4.10 20.89 -59.33
CA ILE A 1 4.15 21.50 -57.97
C ILE A 1 3.12 20.83 -57.04
N PHE A 2 1.84 20.63 -57.46
CA PHE A 2 0.81 20.01 -56.59
C PHE A 2 1.07 18.52 -56.25
N ASN A 3 1.65 17.76 -57.20
CA ASN A 3 1.96 16.34 -56.99
C ASN A 3 3.10 16.10 -55.99
N THR A 4 4.07 17.00 -55.94
CA THR A 4 5.21 16.92 -55.02
C THR A 4 4.83 17.24 -53.57
N ALA A 5 3.89 18.16 -53.35
CA ALA A 5 3.39 18.50 -52.02
C ALA A 5 2.61 17.31 -51.41
N ARG A 6 1.75 16.66 -52.21
CA ARG A 6 0.97 15.51 -51.78
C ARG A 6 1.82 14.29 -51.46
N GLN A 7 2.86 14.04 -52.26
CA GLN A 7 3.82 12.97 -51.97
C GLN A 7 4.62 13.23 -50.68
N ASN A 8 4.98 14.48 -50.41
CA ASN A 8 5.66 14.82 -49.18
C ASN A 8 4.75 14.65 -47.92
N GLU A 9 3.47 15.01 -48.00
CA GLU A 9 2.52 14.74 -46.93
C GLU A 9 2.34 13.26 -46.65
N GLU A 10 2.22 12.42 -47.68
CA GLU A 10 2.11 10.97 -47.52
C GLU A 10 3.40 10.37 -46.90
N LEU A 11 4.57 10.86 -47.28
CA LEU A 11 5.83 10.42 -46.72
C LEU A 11 5.97 10.80 -45.23
N ILE A 12 5.57 12.01 -44.87
CA ILE A 12 5.56 12.47 -43.47
C ILE A 12 4.61 11.61 -42.65
N ARG A 13 3.40 11.36 -43.17
CA ARG A 13 2.40 10.54 -42.47
C ARG A 13 2.90 9.10 -42.26
N MET A 14 3.53 8.50 -43.27
CA MET A 14 4.14 7.18 -43.15
C MET A 14 5.26 7.14 -42.10
N ASN A 15 6.08 8.18 -42.04
CA ASN A 15 7.16 8.27 -41.04
C ASN A 15 6.61 8.39 -39.64
N ILE A 16 5.56 9.21 -39.42
CA ILE A 16 4.87 9.33 -38.12
C ILE A 16 4.31 7.98 -37.68
N LEU A 17 3.56 7.30 -38.54
CA LEU A 17 3.01 5.97 -38.26
C LEU A 17 4.09 4.93 -37.94
N LYS A 18 5.23 5.01 -38.62
CA LYS A 18 6.37 4.11 -38.36
C LYS A 18 6.95 4.35 -36.96
N VAL A 19 7.13 5.60 -36.57
CA VAL A 19 7.64 5.96 -35.24
C VAL A 19 6.64 5.55 -34.14
N GLU A 20 5.35 5.82 -34.34
CA GLU A 20 4.30 5.41 -33.40
C GLU A 20 4.27 3.87 -33.25
N ASN A 21 4.32 3.11 -34.34
CA ASN A 21 4.38 1.64 -34.29
C ASN A 21 5.64 1.12 -33.59
N GLN A 22 6.78 1.76 -33.76
CA GLN A 22 8.01 1.40 -33.05
C GLN A 22 7.88 1.66 -31.55
N GLU A 23 7.28 2.79 -31.15
CA GLU A 23 7.06 3.13 -29.75
C GLU A 23 6.06 2.18 -29.08
N VAL A 24 4.93 1.88 -29.74
CA VAL A 24 3.98 0.86 -29.29
C VAL A 24 4.65 -0.51 -29.13
N GLY A 25 5.46 -0.90 -30.09
CA GLY A 25 6.23 -2.15 -30.02
C GLY A 25 7.24 -2.18 -28.85
N ARG A 26 7.84 -1.03 -28.51
CA ARG A 26 8.71 -0.87 -27.33
C ARG A 26 7.91 -1.05 -26.05
N GLN A 27 6.78 -0.34 -25.91
CA GLN A 27 5.91 -0.40 -24.74
C GLN A 27 5.36 -1.82 -24.50
N LEU A 28 4.95 -2.52 -25.56
CA LEU A 28 4.50 -3.91 -25.46
C LEU A 28 5.60 -4.85 -24.95
N ARG A 29 6.85 -4.66 -25.39
CA ARG A 29 7.98 -5.45 -24.88
C ARG A 29 8.26 -5.18 -23.40
N GLU A 30 8.18 -3.92 -22.97
CA GLU A 30 8.35 -3.53 -21.57
C GLU A 30 7.24 -4.11 -20.69
N LEU A 31 5.99 -4.02 -21.17
CA LEU A 31 4.83 -4.60 -20.48
C LEU A 31 4.99 -6.12 -20.31
N LYS A 32 5.38 -6.82 -21.37
CA LYS A 32 5.60 -8.27 -21.34
C LYS A 32 6.72 -8.69 -20.38
N LYS A 33 7.80 -7.92 -20.32
CA LYS A 33 8.88 -8.13 -19.33
C LYS A 33 8.38 -7.90 -17.88
N SER A 34 7.56 -6.87 -17.68
CA SER A 34 6.97 -6.60 -16.37
C SER A 34 6.04 -7.74 -15.93
N GLU A 35 5.18 -8.21 -16.83
CA GLU A 35 4.30 -9.34 -16.57
C GLU A 35 5.08 -10.62 -16.20
N GLN A 36 6.16 -10.92 -16.91
CA GLN A 36 7.02 -12.07 -16.59
C GLN A 36 7.68 -11.94 -15.20
N ARG A 37 8.10 -10.73 -14.83
CA ARG A 37 8.65 -10.46 -13.48
C ARG A 37 7.60 -10.69 -12.39
N ILE A 38 6.38 -10.21 -12.61
CA ILE A 38 5.27 -10.39 -11.66
C ILE A 38 4.97 -11.88 -11.48
N ARG A 39 4.82 -12.64 -12.55
CA ARG A 39 4.58 -14.10 -12.48
C ARG A 39 5.70 -14.84 -11.73
N LYS A 40 6.95 -14.42 -11.93
CA LYS A 40 8.08 -14.99 -11.19
C LYS A 40 7.97 -14.67 -9.70
N LEU A 41 7.68 -13.42 -9.35
CA LEU A 41 7.50 -12.99 -7.95
C LEU A 41 6.34 -13.73 -7.28
N GLU A 42 5.21 -13.89 -7.96
CA GLU A 42 4.06 -14.66 -7.47
C GLU A 42 4.43 -16.12 -7.19
N HIS A 43 5.17 -16.74 -8.10
CA HIS A 43 5.65 -18.12 -7.94
C HIS A 43 6.60 -18.24 -6.75
N ASP A 44 7.57 -17.34 -6.63
CA ASP A 44 8.55 -17.35 -5.54
C ASP A 44 7.86 -17.09 -4.20
N TYR A 45 6.93 -16.12 -4.14
CA TYR A 45 6.12 -15.86 -2.96
C TYR A 45 5.30 -17.09 -2.52
N LYS A 46 4.62 -17.74 -3.46
CA LYS A 46 3.87 -18.96 -3.18
C LYS A 46 4.75 -20.06 -2.58
N ASN A 47 5.96 -20.25 -3.12
CA ASN A 47 6.90 -21.24 -2.61
C ASN A 47 7.39 -20.90 -1.20
N HIS A 48 7.64 -19.61 -0.90
CA HIS A 48 7.98 -19.17 0.45
C HIS A 48 6.84 -19.48 1.43
N CYS A 49 5.60 -19.15 1.08
CA CYS A 49 4.44 -19.46 1.90
C CYS A 49 4.24 -20.96 2.14
N LEU A 50 4.46 -21.80 1.11
CA LEU A 50 4.35 -23.25 1.24
C LEU A 50 5.43 -23.82 2.18
N ASN A 51 6.67 -23.37 2.07
CA ASN A 51 7.76 -23.78 2.94
C ASN A 51 7.50 -23.40 4.40
N MET A 52 7.06 -22.15 4.64
CA MET A 52 6.69 -21.70 5.99
C MET A 52 5.54 -22.54 6.57
N ASN A 53 4.51 -22.82 5.77
CA ASN A 53 3.37 -23.63 6.22
C ASN A 53 3.80 -25.06 6.59
N GLU A 54 4.71 -25.66 5.82
CA GLU A 54 5.24 -26.99 6.12
C GLU A 54 6.08 -27.01 7.41
N LEU A 55 6.90 -25.98 7.66
CA LEU A 55 7.65 -25.85 8.90
C LEU A 55 6.72 -25.62 10.10
N LEU A 56 5.68 -24.81 9.95
CA LEU A 56 4.67 -24.58 10.99
C LEU A 56 3.89 -25.87 11.35
N LYS A 57 3.51 -26.67 10.36
CA LYS A 57 2.84 -27.94 10.59
C LYS A 57 3.70 -28.95 11.35
N ARG A 58 5.01 -28.82 11.24
CA ARG A 58 5.96 -29.65 11.98
C ARG A 58 6.37 -29.06 13.32
N GLU A 59 5.77 -27.94 13.72
CA GLU A 59 6.10 -27.20 14.95
C GLU A 59 7.56 -26.71 15.02
N HIS A 60 8.23 -26.54 13.86
CA HIS A 60 9.60 -26.06 13.74
C HIS A 60 9.65 -24.52 13.78
N TYR A 61 9.18 -23.92 14.86
CA TYR A 61 9.00 -22.47 14.97
C TYR A 61 10.32 -21.67 14.82
N GLN A 62 11.43 -22.19 15.36
CA GLN A 62 12.75 -21.55 15.24
C GLN A 62 13.25 -21.53 13.79
N GLU A 63 12.97 -22.59 13.04
CA GLU A 63 13.32 -22.64 11.61
C GLU A 63 12.45 -21.69 10.78
N VAL A 64 11.18 -21.51 11.14
CA VAL A 64 10.31 -20.49 10.52
C VAL A 64 10.83 -19.08 10.78
N GLU A 65 11.20 -18.78 12.02
CA GLU A 65 11.77 -17.49 12.41
C GLU A 65 13.04 -17.20 11.60
N HIS A 66 13.98 -18.12 11.57
CA HIS A 66 15.21 -17.98 10.80
C HIS A 66 14.98 -17.89 9.28
N TYR A 67 13.98 -18.60 8.76
CA TYR A 67 13.59 -18.53 7.35
C TYR A 67 12.99 -17.17 6.99
N LEU A 68 12.15 -16.61 7.87
CA LEU A 68 11.60 -15.27 7.73
C LEU A 68 12.69 -14.20 7.79
N GLU A 69 13.63 -14.30 8.74
CA GLU A 69 14.79 -13.40 8.82
C GLU A 69 15.56 -13.33 7.49
N LYS A 70 15.84 -14.50 6.91
CA LYS A 70 16.57 -14.58 5.62
C LYS A 70 15.83 -13.98 4.44
N ILE A 71 14.48 -14.06 4.43
CA ILE A 71 13.69 -13.53 3.33
C ILE A 71 13.51 -12.02 3.45
N THR A 72 13.40 -11.52 4.67
CA THR A 72 13.03 -10.13 4.92
C THR A 72 14.21 -9.22 5.20
N ASP A 73 15.43 -9.72 5.40
CA ASP A 73 16.58 -8.96 5.97
C ASP A 73 16.16 -8.23 7.28
N TYR A 74 15.25 -8.83 8.02
CA TYR A 74 14.56 -8.20 9.13
C TYR A 74 15.33 -8.44 10.41
N TYR A 75 16.15 -7.48 10.80
CA TYR A 75 16.65 -7.42 12.17
C TYR A 75 15.51 -6.99 13.09
N LEU A 76 14.93 -7.93 13.81
CA LEU A 76 14.08 -7.67 14.97
C LEU A 76 14.94 -7.04 16.07
N VAL A 77 15.11 -5.74 16.01
CA VAL A 77 15.66 -4.99 17.14
C VAL A 77 14.58 -4.92 18.22
N SER A 78 14.89 -5.56 19.32
CA SER A 78 14.05 -5.69 20.51
C SER A 78 13.93 -4.36 21.28
N GLU A 79 13.06 -3.48 20.85
CA GLU A 79 12.48 -2.49 21.75
C GLU A 79 10.96 -2.61 21.70
N LYS A 80 10.45 -3.16 22.81
CA LYS A 80 9.03 -3.53 22.99
C LYS A 80 8.14 -2.30 23.08
N ILE A 81 7.48 -1.96 21.99
CA ILE A 81 6.21 -1.27 22.05
C ILE A 81 5.23 -2.23 21.41
N TYR A 82 4.45 -2.86 22.24
CA TYR A 82 3.41 -3.77 21.79
C TYR A 82 2.07 -3.07 21.92
N ILE A 83 1.37 -2.97 20.80
CA ILE A 83 -0.06 -2.77 20.80
C ILE A 83 -0.68 -4.16 20.93
N GLU A 84 -1.59 -4.32 21.86
CA GLU A 84 -2.37 -5.51 22.09
C GLU A 84 -3.84 -5.17 21.84
N THR A 85 -4.40 -5.70 20.76
CA THR A 85 -5.78 -5.46 20.34
C THR A 85 -6.68 -6.66 20.58
N GLN A 86 -6.15 -7.72 21.20
CA GLN A 86 -6.77 -9.05 21.34
C GLN A 86 -6.94 -9.78 19.99
N ASN A 87 -6.41 -9.23 18.90
CA ASN A 87 -6.36 -9.84 17.57
C ASN A 87 -4.90 -9.91 17.11
N SER A 88 -4.31 -11.09 17.12
CA SER A 88 -2.89 -11.31 16.85
C SER A 88 -2.44 -10.84 15.46
N ILE A 89 -3.32 -10.84 14.46
CA ILE A 89 -3.01 -10.36 13.11
C ILE A 89 -2.90 -8.84 13.11
N LEU A 90 -3.84 -8.15 13.78
CA LEU A 90 -3.82 -6.70 13.89
C LEU A 90 -2.63 -6.23 14.72
N ASP A 91 -2.32 -6.93 15.81
CA ASP A 91 -1.14 -6.69 16.64
C ASP A 91 0.14 -6.75 15.80
N ALA A 92 0.29 -7.81 15.00
CA ALA A 92 1.44 -7.95 14.11
C ALA A 92 1.53 -6.80 13.10
N VAL A 93 0.44 -6.45 12.43
CA VAL A 93 0.41 -5.37 11.45
C VAL A 93 0.77 -4.02 12.08
N LEU A 94 0.12 -3.66 13.18
CA LEU A 94 0.31 -2.37 13.85
C LEU A 94 1.74 -2.23 14.39
N ASN A 95 2.25 -3.26 15.07
CA ASN A 95 3.60 -3.24 15.63
C ASN A 95 4.69 -3.15 14.55
N VAL A 96 4.54 -3.88 13.43
CA VAL A 96 5.43 -3.77 12.27
C VAL A 96 5.41 -2.35 11.69
N LYS A 97 4.24 -1.72 11.56
CA LYS A 97 4.13 -0.36 10.98
C LYS A 97 4.71 0.71 11.92
N ILE A 98 4.51 0.59 13.22
CA ILE A 98 5.12 1.48 14.21
C ILE A 98 6.64 1.38 14.13
N PHE A 99 7.17 0.16 14.08
CA PHE A 99 8.60 -0.07 13.92
C PHE A 99 9.15 0.58 12.64
N GLN A 100 8.50 0.33 11.48
CA GLN A 100 8.89 0.91 10.19
C GLN A 100 8.87 2.45 10.18
N ALA A 101 7.90 3.06 10.86
CA ALA A 101 7.82 4.52 11.01
C ALA A 101 9.01 5.06 11.84
N ARG A 102 9.34 4.39 12.94
CA ARG A 102 10.47 4.75 13.82
C ARG A 102 11.82 4.65 13.13
N GLU A 103 12.07 3.56 12.41
CA GLU A 103 13.27 3.40 11.60
C GLU A 103 13.47 4.57 10.62
N LYS A 104 12.38 5.19 10.17
CA LYS A 104 12.39 6.36 9.29
C LYS A 104 12.30 7.69 10.04
N GLN A 105 12.52 7.67 11.37
CA GLN A 105 12.46 8.87 12.23
C GLN A 105 11.12 9.61 12.14
N MET A 106 10.02 8.85 12.12
CA MET A 106 8.65 9.37 12.14
C MET A 106 8.03 9.09 13.49
N ASP A 107 7.29 10.07 14.02
CA ASP A 107 6.46 9.89 15.21
C ASP A 107 5.15 9.22 14.80
N MET A 108 4.99 7.95 15.14
CA MET A 108 3.75 7.21 14.89
C MET A 108 3.14 6.77 16.21
N VAL A 109 1.90 7.24 16.43
CA VAL A 109 1.08 6.88 17.59
C VAL A 109 -0.15 6.11 17.12
N CYS A 110 -0.47 5.04 17.84
CA CYS A 110 -1.66 4.25 17.59
C CYS A 110 -2.47 4.11 18.88
N TYR A 111 -3.76 4.41 18.79
CA TYR A 111 -4.74 4.24 19.87
C TYR A 111 -5.79 3.23 19.41
N VAL A 112 -6.05 2.25 20.26
CA VAL A 112 -7.08 1.24 20.03
C VAL A 112 -8.02 1.23 21.22
N VAL A 113 -9.30 1.37 20.94
CA VAL A 113 -10.38 1.34 21.94
C VAL A 113 -11.37 0.26 21.51
N GLY A 114 -11.82 -0.55 22.47
CA GLY A 114 -12.71 -1.67 22.24
C GLY A 114 -11.99 -3.00 21.99
N ASP A 115 -12.76 -4.06 21.95
CA ASP A 115 -12.31 -5.44 21.74
C ASP A 115 -12.36 -5.79 20.24
N LEU A 116 -11.21 -6.06 19.65
CA LEU A 116 -11.08 -6.39 18.22
C LEU A 116 -10.97 -7.92 17.96
N SER A 117 -11.17 -8.77 18.98
CA SER A 117 -10.99 -10.23 18.87
C SER A 117 -11.89 -10.88 17.82
N GLU A 118 -13.12 -10.36 17.64
CA GLU A 118 -14.10 -10.89 16.70
C GLU A 118 -14.01 -10.34 15.28
N ILE A 119 -13.15 -9.33 15.07
CA ILE A 119 -12.95 -8.75 13.72
C ILE A 119 -12.16 -9.72 12.85
N ASP A 120 -12.51 -9.83 11.56
CA ASP A 120 -11.67 -10.53 10.59
C ASP A 120 -10.31 -9.84 10.48
N GLY A 121 -9.31 -10.41 11.17
CA GLY A 121 -7.96 -9.87 11.22
C GLY A 121 -7.27 -9.83 9.86
N MET A 122 -7.61 -10.72 8.92
CA MET A 122 -7.00 -10.73 7.58
C MET A 122 -7.50 -9.56 6.74
N GLU A 123 -8.80 -9.30 6.73
CA GLU A 123 -9.40 -8.21 5.96
C GLU A 123 -9.04 -6.86 6.57
N MET A 124 -9.26 -6.69 7.86
CA MET A 124 -8.91 -5.48 8.58
C MET A 124 -7.40 -5.22 8.54
N GLY A 125 -6.58 -6.27 8.73
CA GLY A 125 -5.12 -6.19 8.64
C GLY A 125 -4.67 -5.73 7.26
N SER A 126 -5.30 -6.20 6.19
CA SER A 126 -5.01 -5.74 4.83
C SER A 126 -5.37 -4.27 4.62
N ILE A 127 -6.49 -3.79 5.15
CA ILE A 127 -6.87 -2.37 5.13
C ILE A 127 -5.81 -1.53 5.85
N LEU A 128 -5.50 -1.86 7.10
CA LEU A 128 -4.53 -1.14 7.92
C LEU A 128 -3.12 -1.15 7.29
N PHE A 129 -2.69 -2.31 6.78
CA PHE A 129 -1.39 -2.43 6.13
C PHE A 129 -1.24 -1.46 4.95
N ASN A 130 -2.22 -1.42 4.05
CA ASN A 130 -2.18 -0.56 2.88
C ASN A 130 -2.28 0.93 3.22
N LEU A 131 -3.14 1.30 4.16
CA LEU A 131 -3.31 2.70 4.56
C LEU A 131 -2.10 3.23 5.32
N LEU A 132 -1.54 2.44 6.24
CA LEU A 132 -0.35 2.83 7.00
C LEU A 132 0.91 2.89 6.12
N ASP A 133 1.03 2.00 5.12
CA ASP A 133 2.11 2.12 4.12
C ASP A 133 2.01 3.43 3.34
N ASN A 134 0.81 3.80 2.91
CA ASN A 134 0.58 5.06 2.23
C ASN A 134 0.93 6.27 3.12
N ALA A 135 0.51 6.23 4.39
CA ALA A 135 0.80 7.27 5.37
C ALA A 135 2.31 7.42 5.62
N ILE A 136 3.03 6.31 5.84
CA ILE A 136 4.49 6.28 6.05
C ILE A 136 5.21 6.83 4.82
N GLU A 137 4.78 6.44 3.62
CA GLU A 137 5.43 6.90 2.41
C GLU A 137 5.19 8.38 2.13
N ALA A 138 3.95 8.85 2.31
CA ALA A 138 3.61 10.26 2.17
C ALA A 138 4.40 11.13 3.17
N THR A 139 4.41 10.71 4.44
CA THR A 139 5.13 11.41 5.52
C THR A 139 6.65 11.45 5.28
N ARG A 140 7.22 10.40 4.67
CA ARG A 140 8.65 10.37 4.33
C ARG A 140 9.07 11.52 3.43
N GLN A 141 8.18 11.97 2.56
CA GLN A 141 8.45 13.03 1.58
C GLN A 141 8.42 14.43 2.19
N ASN A 142 7.88 14.59 3.40
CA ASN A 142 7.80 15.88 4.09
C ASN A 142 9.19 16.42 4.45
N LYS A 143 9.38 17.72 4.17
CA LYS A 143 10.63 18.45 4.43
C LYS A 143 10.43 19.63 5.38
N LYS A 144 9.21 20.15 5.49
CA LYS A 144 8.88 21.41 6.17
C LYS A 144 8.07 21.21 7.45
N VAL A 145 7.36 20.09 7.57
CA VAL A 145 6.52 19.78 8.74
C VAL A 145 7.09 18.59 9.50
N GLU A 146 6.74 18.51 10.77
CA GLU A 146 7.05 17.36 11.60
C GLU A 146 6.45 16.08 11.01
N LYS A 147 7.22 15.02 11.03
CA LYS A 147 6.82 13.73 10.46
C LYS A 147 5.97 12.97 11.46
N LYS A 148 4.66 13.14 11.38
CA LYS A 148 3.71 12.56 12.33
C LYS A 148 2.65 11.72 11.64
N ILE A 149 2.35 10.56 12.25
CA ILE A 149 1.29 9.65 11.84
C ILE A 149 0.46 9.29 13.07
N ILE A 150 -0.86 9.36 12.94
CA ILE A 150 -1.79 8.99 14.00
C ILE A 150 -2.75 7.94 13.44
N CYS A 151 -2.89 6.83 14.14
CA CYS A 151 -3.84 5.78 13.84
C CYS A 151 -4.76 5.60 15.04
N ASN A 152 -6.06 5.81 14.86
CA ASN A 152 -7.07 5.55 15.88
C ASN A 152 -8.02 4.48 15.36
N ILE A 153 -8.23 3.44 16.15
CA ILE A 153 -9.20 2.39 15.89
C ILE A 153 -10.15 2.38 17.08
N ASN A 154 -11.42 2.61 16.84
CA ASN A 154 -12.45 2.63 17.87
C ASN A 154 -13.55 1.64 17.50
N LYS A 155 -13.73 0.61 18.32
CA LYS A 155 -14.84 -0.34 18.19
C LYS A 155 -15.82 -0.09 19.31
N GLU A 156 -17.01 0.32 18.92
CA GLU A 156 -18.18 0.52 19.80
C GLU A 156 -19.30 -0.43 19.36
N GLU A 157 -20.37 -0.51 20.17
CA GLU A 157 -21.54 -1.32 19.81
C GLU A 157 -22.11 -0.87 18.46
N GLY A 158 -22.06 -1.77 17.46
CA GLY A 158 -22.64 -1.56 16.13
C GLY A 158 -21.70 -1.04 15.05
N ALA A 159 -20.45 -0.64 15.38
CA ALA A 159 -19.52 -0.20 14.34
C ALA A 159 -18.05 -0.20 14.78
N THR A 160 -17.17 -0.28 13.79
CA THR A 160 -15.73 -0.02 13.96
C THR A 160 -15.33 1.19 13.11
N GLU A 161 -14.73 2.20 13.76
CA GLU A 161 -14.19 3.38 13.09
C GLU A 161 -12.66 3.36 13.06
N ILE A 162 -12.09 3.73 11.93
CA ILE A 162 -10.64 3.83 11.75
C ILE A 162 -10.31 5.22 11.25
N PHE A 163 -9.45 5.94 11.96
CA PHE A 163 -8.90 7.22 11.55
C PHE A 163 -7.39 7.09 11.38
N ILE A 164 -6.90 7.36 10.18
CA ILE A 164 -5.47 7.44 9.93
C ILE A 164 -5.16 8.84 9.43
N LYS A 165 -4.28 9.54 10.15
CA LYS A 165 -3.85 10.89 9.81
C LYS A 165 -2.35 10.93 9.63
N ASN A 166 -1.87 11.61 8.61
CA ASN A 166 -0.45 11.84 8.40
C ASN A 166 -0.16 13.28 8.00
N SER A 167 0.95 13.82 8.49
CA SER A 167 1.38 15.18 8.16
C SER A 167 1.68 15.34 6.68
N ILE A 168 1.35 16.51 6.12
CA ILE A 168 1.58 16.89 4.73
C ILE A 168 2.18 18.30 4.62
N ASP A 169 3.17 18.48 3.72
CA ASP A 169 3.74 19.80 3.44
C ASP A 169 2.86 20.69 2.57
N GLN A 170 2.04 20.08 1.73
CA GLN A 170 1.14 20.74 0.78
C GLN A 170 -0.10 19.87 0.57
N SER A 171 -1.23 20.51 0.24
CA SER A 171 -2.47 19.81 -0.06
C SER A 171 -2.27 18.74 -1.15
N VAL A 172 -2.67 17.52 -0.84
CA VAL A 172 -2.68 16.36 -1.74
C VAL A 172 -3.95 16.40 -2.60
N LEU A 173 -5.10 16.69 -1.97
CA LEU A 173 -6.41 16.69 -2.64
C LEU A 173 -6.52 17.80 -3.68
N TRP A 174 -5.94 18.97 -3.44
CA TRP A 174 -5.92 20.05 -4.43
C TRP A 174 -5.14 19.67 -5.70
N LYS A 175 -4.06 18.87 -5.56
CA LYS A 175 -3.24 18.42 -6.70
C LYS A 175 -3.75 17.15 -7.35
N ASN A 176 -4.49 16.33 -6.62
CA ASN A 176 -4.90 14.99 -7.02
C ASN A 176 -6.22 14.61 -6.33
N SER A 177 -7.32 15.25 -6.74
CA SER A 177 -8.66 15.02 -6.19
C SER A 177 -9.11 13.57 -6.27
N ASP A 178 -8.69 12.85 -7.31
CA ASP A 178 -9.05 11.43 -7.53
C ASP A 178 -8.12 10.47 -6.77
N LEU A 179 -7.15 10.99 -6.02
CA LEU A 179 -6.13 10.22 -5.30
C LEU A 179 -5.38 9.20 -6.17
N ARG A 180 -5.22 9.50 -7.47
CA ARG A 180 -4.48 8.64 -8.39
C ARG A 180 -3.00 8.61 -8.00
N THR A 181 -2.38 7.44 -8.10
CA THR A 181 -0.96 7.31 -7.74
C THR A 181 -0.06 8.20 -8.60
N SER A 182 0.78 8.97 -7.93
CA SER A 182 1.80 9.84 -8.56
C SER A 182 3.12 9.12 -8.84
N LYS A 183 3.23 7.83 -8.50
CA LYS A 183 4.46 7.06 -8.60
C LYS A 183 4.77 6.63 -10.03
N ALA A 184 6.06 6.60 -10.40
CA ALA A 184 6.53 6.24 -11.74
C ALA A 184 6.13 4.83 -12.19
N ASN A 185 5.87 3.89 -11.26
CA ASN A 185 5.34 2.55 -11.52
C ASN A 185 3.83 2.49 -11.26
N LYS A 186 3.03 3.06 -12.15
CA LYS A 186 1.56 3.12 -12.05
C LYS A 186 0.87 1.75 -11.94
N THR A 187 1.50 0.68 -12.39
CA THR A 187 0.92 -0.68 -12.42
C THR A 187 0.93 -1.40 -11.07
N LEU A 188 1.81 -1.04 -10.13
CA LEU A 188 1.93 -1.73 -8.83
C LEU A 188 1.36 -0.91 -7.65
N HIS A 189 1.24 0.41 -7.76
CA HIS A 189 0.93 1.28 -6.63
C HIS A 189 -0.50 1.84 -6.59
N GLY A 190 -1.34 1.62 -7.61
CA GLY A 190 -2.78 1.89 -7.56
C GLY A 190 -3.59 0.77 -6.90
N ILE A 191 -2.97 -0.41 -6.74
CA ILE A 191 -3.62 -1.64 -6.25
C ILE A 191 -4.02 -1.49 -4.78
N GLY A 192 -3.18 -0.89 -3.93
CA GLY A 192 -3.45 -0.78 -2.49
C GLY A 192 -4.73 -0.01 -2.16
N GLN A 193 -4.99 1.11 -2.83
CA GLN A 193 -6.25 1.85 -2.64
C GLN A 193 -7.46 1.10 -3.18
N GLN A 194 -7.31 0.38 -4.29
CA GLN A 194 -8.38 -0.45 -4.84
C GLN A 194 -8.72 -1.61 -3.89
N ILE A 195 -7.70 -2.26 -3.30
CA ILE A 195 -7.89 -3.29 -2.28
C ILE A 195 -8.66 -2.71 -1.09
N VAL A 196 -8.23 -1.57 -0.55
CA VAL A 196 -8.91 -0.93 0.59
C VAL A 196 -10.37 -0.65 0.27
N ARG A 197 -10.68 0.02 -0.86
CA ARG A 197 -12.07 0.31 -1.26
C ARG A 197 -12.87 -0.97 -1.41
N SER A 198 -12.34 -1.98 -2.11
CA SER A 198 -13.02 -3.27 -2.30
C SER A 198 -13.32 -3.99 -0.98
N LEU A 199 -12.40 -3.93 -0.01
CA LEU A 199 -12.62 -4.53 1.30
C LEU A 199 -13.63 -3.74 2.13
N VAL A 200 -13.56 -2.41 2.12
CA VAL A 200 -14.54 -1.55 2.80
C VAL A 200 -15.94 -1.74 2.20
N ASP A 201 -16.06 -1.77 0.87
CA ASP A 201 -17.32 -2.05 0.19
C ASP A 201 -17.87 -3.45 0.53
N LYS A 202 -17.00 -4.47 0.60
CA LYS A 202 -17.38 -5.83 1.02
C LYS A 202 -17.92 -5.89 2.44
N MET A 203 -17.39 -5.04 3.33
CA MET A 203 -17.83 -4.90 4.72
C MET A 203 -18.99 -3.92 4.88
N GLU A 204 -19.64 -3.53 3.78
CA GLU A 204 -20.75 -2.55 3.74
C GLU A 204 -20.40 -1.20 4.40
N GLY A 205 -19.10 -0.87 4.43
CA GLY A 205 -18.55 0.31 5.09
C GLY A 205 -18.46 1.52 4.19
N MET A 206 -17.97 2.62 4.76
CA MET A 206 -17.71 3.87 4.06
C MET A 206 -16.26 4.29 4.28
N ILE A 207 -15.68 4.96 3.29
CA ILE A 207 -14.34 5.53 3.37
C ILE A 207 -14.34 6.95 2.83
N ASP A 208 -13.83 7.87 3.64
CA ASP A 208 -13.66 9.27 3.32
C ASP A 208 -12.20 9.72 3.39
N PHE A 209 -11.85 10.68 2.53
CA PHE A 209 -10.54 11.30 2.48
C PHE A 209 -10.70 12.82 2.56
N TYR A 210 -10.02 13.44 3.51
CA TYR A 210 -10.06 14.88 3.69
C TYR A 210 -8.73 15.42 4.23
N GLU A 211 -8.61 16.73 4.32
CA GLU A 211 -7.44 17.41 4.86
C GLU A 211 -7.87 18.37 5.96
N GLU A 212 -7.16 18.33 7.08
CA GLU A 212 -7.39 19.18 8.24
C GLU A 212 -6.06 19.45 8.95
N ASP A 213 -5.78 20.69 9.36
CA ASP A 213 -4.61 21.08 10.16
C ASP A 213 -3.26 20.59 9.61
N LYS A 214 -3.07 20.65 8.31
CA LYS A 214 -1.88 20.12 7.60
C LYS A 214 -1.70 18.61 7.75
N MET A 215 -2.77 17.90 8.00
CA MET A 215 -2.82 16.46 8.00
C MET A 215 -3.70 15.98 6.82
N PHE A 216 -3.26 14.95 6.14
CA PHE A 216 -4.12 14.15 5.27
C PHE A 216 -4.79 13.09 6.13
N CYS A 217 -6.10 12.98 6.02
CA CYS A 217 -6.94 12.16 6.87
C CYS A 217 -7.70 11.11 6.04
N VAL A 218 -7.71 9.90 6.54
CA VAL A 218 -8.56 8.81 6.06
C VAL A 218 -9.48 8.40 7.20
N HIS A 219 -10.77 8.39 6.94
CA HIS A 219 -11.78 7.89 7.87
C HIS A 219 -12.51 6.72 7.24
N ILE A 220 -12.58 5.61 7.95
CA ILE A 220 -13.35 4.42 7.57
C ILE A 220 -14.38 4.15 8.66
N TYR A 221 -15.60 3.89 8.25
CA TYR A 221 -16.70 3.42 9.07
C TYR A 221 -17.11 2.03 8.59
N LEU A 222 -17.12 1.04 9.48
CA LEU A 222 -17.50 -0.34 9.22
C LEU A 222 -18.66 -0.69 10.14
N PRO A 223 -19.89 -0.87 9.64
CA PRO A 223 -21.02 -1.34 10.43
C PRO A 223 -20.80 -2.82 10.83
N GLU A 224 -21.43 -3.23 11.94
CA GLU A 224 -21.48 -4.63 12.37
C GLU A 224 -22.59 -5.41 11.68
#